data_9489c37c1f59ae11defc82f68d9efdf0
#
_entry.id   9489c37c1f59ae11defc82f68d9efdf0
#
_cell.length_a   1.000
_cell.length_b   1.000
_cell.length_c   1.000
_cell.angle_alpha   90.00
_cell.angle_beta   90.00
_cell.angle_gamma   90.00
#
_symmetry.space_group_name_H-M   'P 1'
#
loop_
_entity.id
_entity.type
_entity.pdbx_description
1 polymer ?
#
loop_
_entity_poly.entity_id
_entity_poly.type
_entity_poly.pdbx_seq_one_letter_code
_entity_poly.pdbx_strand_id
1 'polypeptide(L)'
;MKSILIMGGSDFIGSALAKRLIKCGYQIDILTNGKKEIDYNGFKEHLICDRKVRKDMENIITGRKYDYIYDMTAYTKEDVSNLIDFISMDNLKKYIVLSAGAVYKDSGRNIKEENEKGENENWGKYGLNKKEAEDFIINSPIPYIIIRPTYIYGENNNLYREYYFFEKIEKNEKIPVPKGKQVSNQFIYIGDLVKVLESIMKNPHVREAYNVTNPQLISWDDLIYTCGEIIGKEPIIKYVDMEKVEFRERTYFPFRNIDFNLDINKLIEHGLYIPNVLLKEGLTATYKWFSANKPKMHDRKMNKV
;
A
#
# COMPACT_ATOMS: atom_id res chain seq x y z
N MET A 1 -26.11 -1.04 12.59
CA MET A 1 -25.24 -1.03 11.39
C MET A 1 -23.84 -0.64 11.86
N LYS A 2 -22.77 -1.24 11.33
CA LYS A 2 -21.39 -0.90 11.76
C LYS A 2 -21.04 0.50 11.26
N SER A 3 -20.49 1.37 12.13
CA SER A 3 -20.00 2.70 11.78
C SER A 3 -18.49 2.62 11.47
N ILE A 4 -18.09 3.09 10.31
CA ILE A 4 -16.72 2.95 9.81
C ILE A 4 -16.19 4.31 9.38
N LEU A 5 -14.97 4.65 9.81
CA LEU A 5 -14.20 5.79 9.29
C LEU A 5 -13.08 5.28 8.37
N ILE A 6 -12.94 5.90 7.19
CA ILE A 6 -11.80 5.70 6.31
C ILE A 6 -11.02 7.01 6.19
N MET A 7 -9.80 7.01 6.67
CA MET A 7 -8.88 8.13 6.50
C MET A 7 -8.08 7.94 5.21
N GLY A 8 -8.23 8.89 4.26
CA GLY A 8 -7.58 8.84 2.95
C GLY A 8 -8.42 8.17 1.85
N GLY A 9 -9.75 8.31 1.87
CA GLY A 9 -10.68 7.66 0.94
C GLY A 9 -10.70 8.20 -0.49
N SER A 10 -9.99 9.29 -0.82
CA SER A 10 -10.06 9.92 -2.16
C SER A 10 -9.06 9.37 -3.17
N ASP A 11 -8.14 8.48 -2.79
CA ASP A 11 -7.08 7.99 -3.66
C ASP A 11 -6.78 6.51 -3.45
N PHE A 12 -6.23 5.88 -4.47
CA PHE A 12 -5.74 4.50 -4.56
C PHE A 12 -6.35 3.53 -3.53
N ILE A 13 -5.59 3.17 -2.48
CA ILE A 13 -5.99 2.13 -1.51
C ILE A 13 -7.27 2.52 -0.76
N GLY A 14 -7.34 3.75 -0.26
CA GLY A 14 -8.51 4.20 0.49
C GLY A 14 -9.77 4.27 -0.36
N SER A 15 -9.66 4.73 -1.61
CA SER A 15 -10.76 4.75 -2.59
C SER A 15 -11.24 3.32 -2.92
N ALA A 16 -10.30 2.41 -3.19
CA ALA A 16 -10.62 1.00 -3.47
C ALA A 16 -11.33 0.34 -2.28
N LEU A 17 -10.84 0.58 -1.04
CA LEU A 17 -11.46 0.07 0.17
C LEU A 17 -12.88 0.66 0.36
N ALA A 18 -13.03 1.97 0.20
CA ALA A 18 -14.33 2.63 0.34
C ALA A 18 -15.35 2.06 -0.64
N LYS A 19 -15.02 1.98 -1.93
CA LYS A 19 -15.86 1.37 -2.96
C LYS A 19 -16.25 -0.07 -2.62
N ARG A 20 -15.30 -0.86 -2.10
CA ARG A 20 -15.55 -2.24 -1.65
C ARG A 20 -16.53 -2.29 -0.48
N LEU A 21 -16.31 -1.50 0.57
CA LEU A 21 -17.16 -1.51 1.76
C LEU A 21 -18.56 -1.00 1.46
N ILE A 22 -18.71 0.04 0.63
CA ILE A 22 -20.01 0.52 0.15
C ILE A 22 -20.75 -0.59 -0.60
N LYS A 23 -20.07 -1.29 -1.52
CA LYS A 23 -20.66 -2.41 -2.26
C LYS A 23 -21.13 -3.55 -1.34
N CYS A 24 -20.45 -3.74 -0.20
CA CYS A 24 -20.86 -4.70 0.83
C CYS A 24 -21.95 -4.19 1.78
N GLY A 25 -22.50 -3.00 1.55
CA GLY A 25 -23.61 -2.43 2.33
C GLY A 25 -23.18 -1.78 3.65
N TYR A 26 -21.88 -1.50 3.85
CA TYR A 26 -21.42 -0.80 5.04
C TYR A 26 -21.65 0.70 4.93
N GLN A 27 -21.99 1.33 6.05
CA GLN A 27 -22.07 2.77 6.17
C GLN A 27 -20.72 3.32 6.57
N ILE A 28 -20.14 4.20 5.75
CA ILE A 28 -18.81 4.74 5.95
C ILE A 28 -18.81 6.26 5.95
N ASP A 29 -18.00 6.86 6.81
CA ASP A 29 -17.54 8.23 6.72
C ASP A 29 -16.13 8.24 6.12
N ILE A 30 -15.82 9.26 5.34
CA ILE A 30 -14.52 9.42 4.69
C ILE A 30 -13.88 10.71 5.20
N LEU A 31 -12.62 10.64 5.65
CA LEU A 31 -11.84 11.80 6.03
C LEU A 31 -10.68 12.00 5.05
N THR A 32 -10.60 13.20 4.46
CA THR A 32 -9.50 13.61 3.56
C THR A 32 -9.11 15.06 3.82
N ASN A 33 -8.01 15.48 3.20
CA ASN A 33 -7.58 16.90 3.21
C ASN A 33 -8.29 17.78 2.16
N GLY A 34 -9.25 17.24 1.43
CA GLY A 34 -10.03 17.97 0.41
C GLY A 34 -9.30 18.30 -0.89
N LYS A 35 -8.01 17.92 -1.05
CA LYS A 35 -7.21 18.27 -2.24
C LYS A 35 -7.58 17.47 -3.50
N LYS A 36 -8.13 16.28 -3.32
CA LYS A 36 -8.58 15.40 -4.40
C LYS A 36 -10.05 15.10 -4.19
N GLU A 37 -10.85 15.33 -5.22
CA GLU A 37 -12.27 14.98 -5.21
C GLU A 37 -12.48 13.48 -5.09
N ILE A 38 -13.61 13.10 -4.49
CA ILE A 38 -14.06 11.71 -4.40
C ILE A 38 -14.94 11.43 -5.62
N ASP A 39 -14.53 10.48 -6.45
CA ASP A 39 -15.15 10.12 -7.73
C ASP A 39 -16.24 9.03 -7.62
N TYR A 40 -16.74 8.77 -6.41
CA TYR A 40 -17.77 7.77 -6.14
C TYR A 40 -18.76 8.23 -5.06
N ASN A 41 -19.92 7.56 -5.01
CA ASN A 41 -20.99 7.83 -4.07
C ASN A 41 -21.23 6.66 -3.12
N GLY A 42 -22.13 6.83 -2.15
CA GLY A 42 -22.58 5.79 -1.22
C GLY A 42 -21.93 5.85 0.16
N PHE A 43 -21.03 6.80 0.41
CA PHE A 43 -20.59 7.13 1.77
C PHE A 43 -21.63 8.02 2.47
N LYS A 44 -21.60 8.05 3.80
CA LYS A 44 -22.54 8.82 4.62
C LYS A 44 -22.11 10.28 4.72
N GLU A 45 -20.83 10.53 5.02
CA GLU A 45 -20.30 11.86 5.24
C GLU A 45 -18.86 11.96 4.69
N HIS A 46 -18.51 13.12 4.12
CA HIS A 46 -17.14 13.47 3.77
C HIS A 46 -16.62 14.53 4.75
N LEU A 47 -15.71 14.13 5.60
CA LEU A 47 -15.02 14.98 6.57
C LEU A 47 -13.75 15.55 5.93
N ILE A 48 -13.64 16.87 5.92
CA ILE A 48 -12.49 17.56 5.30
C ILE A 48 -11.67 18.24 6.38
N CYS A 49 -10.42 17.77 6.61
CA CYS A 49 -9.45 18.45 7.45
C CYS A 49 -8.02 18.01 7.11
N ASP A 50 -7.04 18.82 7.46
CA ASP A 50 -5.64 18.40 7.42
C ASP A 50 -5.30 17.63 8.71
N ARG A 51 -5.09 16.30 8.60
CA ARG A 51 -4.74 15.46 9.74
C ARG A 51 -3.46 15.89 10.48
N LYS A 52 -2.59 16.66 9.83
CA LYS A 52 -1.36 17.21 10.43
C LYS A 52 -1.62 18.40 11.35
N VAL A 53 -2.77 19.03 11.21
CA VAL A 53 -3.19 20.13 12.07
C VAL A 53 -4.00 19.57 13.23
N ARG A 54 -3.35 19.48 14.41
CA ARG A 54 -3.94 18.86 15.60
C ARG A 54 -5.30 19.43 15.97
N LYS A 55 -5.46 20.78 15.87
CA LYS A 55 -6.72 21.45 16.19
C LYS A 55 -7.85 21.10 15.20
N ASP A 56 -7.54 20.90 13.93
CA ASP A 56 -8.53 20.48 12.93
C ASP A 56 -9.01 19.06 13.23
N MET A 57 -8.09 18.16 13.57
CA MET A 57 -8.43 16.79 13.97
C MET A 57 -9.29 16.76 15.23
N GLU A 58 -8.93 17.54 16.26
CA GLU A 58 -9.73 17.70 17.46
C GLU A 58 -11.16 18.11 17.14
N ASN A 59 -11.33 19.17 16.34
CA ASN A 59 -12.65 19.72 15.99
C ASN A 59 -13.50 18.74 15.20
N ILE A 60 -12.89 17.95 14.28
CA ILE A 60 -13.64 17.08 13.36
C ILE A 60 -13.93 15.70 13.97
N ILE A 61 -13.08 15.19 14.87
CA ILE A 61 -13.14 13.82 15.40
C ILE A 61 -13.79 13.75 16.78
N THR A 62 -13.62 14.78 17.63
CA THR A 62 -14.15 14.75 19.01
C THR A 62 -15.67 14.51 19.02
N GLY A 63 -16.10 13.56 19.86
CA GLY A 63 -17.52 13.17 20.00
C GLY A 63 -18.02 12.18 18.94
N ARG A 64 -17.27 11.89 17.88
CA ARG A 64 -17.62 10.86 16.91
C ARG A 64 -17.26 9.47 17.44
N LYS A 65 -18.14 8.48 17.15
CA LYS A 65 -17.97 7.10 17.58
C LYS A 65 -17.99 6.18 16.37
N TYR A 66 -16.96 5.34 16.26
CA TYR A 66 -16.84 4.37 15.18
C TYR A 66 -16.59 2.96 15.74
N ASP A 67 -17.15 1.95 15.08
CA ASP A 67 -16.82 0.55 15.35
C ASP A 67 -15.44 0.18 14.76
N TYR A 68 -15.10 0.75 13.58
CA TYR A 68 -13.87 0.49 12.86
C TYR A 68 -13.30 1.77 12.26
N ILE A 69 -11.99 1.91 12.34
CA ILE A 69 -11.26 2.99 11.68
C ILE A 69 -10.19 2.37 10.79
N TYR A 70 -10.22 2.72 9.50
CA TYR A 70 -9.19 2.37 8.53
C TYR A 70 -8.33 3.58 8.25
N ASP A 71 -7.10 3.57 8.74
CA ASP A 71 -6.15 4.65 8.51
C ASP A 71 -5.15 4.28 7.39
N MET A 72 -5.46 4.73 6.19
CA MET A 72 -4.67 4.48 4.98
C MET A 72 -3.61 5.56 4.74
N THR A 73 -3.55 6.58 5.58
CA THR A 73 -2.71 7.78 5.37
C THR A 73 -1.79 8.15 6.53
N ALA A 74 -1.67 7.31 7.56
CA ALA A 74 -0.69 7.52 8.64
C ALA A 74 0.73 7.21 8.14
N TYR A 75 1.60 8.22 8.16
CA TYR A 75 3.02 8.09 7.78
C TYR A 75 3.97 8.28 8.95
N THR A 76 3.58 9.03 9.98
CA THR A 76 4.41 9.36 11.13
C THR A 76 3.66 9.09 12.43
N LYS A 77 4.40 9.12 13.56
CA LYS A 77 3.84 9.06 14.90
C LYS A 77 2.81 10.16 15.13
N GLU A 78 3.08 11.38 14.67
CA GLU A 78 2.20 12.54 14.81
C GLU A 78 0.89 12.35 14.06
N ASP A 79 0.93 11.75 12.87
CA ASP A 79 -0.29 11.42 12.12
C ASP A 79 -1.22 10.52 12.94
N VAL A 80 -0.65 9.56 13.65
CA VAL A 80 -1.40 8.60 14.49
C VAL A 80 -1.89 9.27 15.78
N SER A 81 -1.01 9.99 16.49
CA SER A 81 -1.38 10.63 17.76
C SER A 81 -2.48 11.67 17.59
N ASN A 82 -2.46 12.45 16.49
CA ASN A 82 -3.50 13.43 16.17
C ASN A 82 -4.89 12.81 15.96
N LEU A 83 -4.98 11.50 15.69
CA LEU A 83 -6.26 10.80 15.66
C LEU A 83 -6.58 10.15 17.01
N ILE A 84 -5.65 9.38 17.57
CA ILE A 84 -5.90 8.55 18.77
C ILE A 84 -6.25 9.40 19.99
N ASP A 85 -5.68 10.58 20.11
CA ASP A 85 -5.91 11.49 21.25
C ASP A 85 -7.33 12.04 21.31
N PHE A 86 -8.06 12.04 20.19
CA PHE A 86 -9.39 12.66 20.10
C PHE A 86 -10.52 11.67 19.78
N ILE A 87 -10.20 10.45 19.30
CA ILE A 87 -11.21 9.47 18.98
C ILE A 87 -11.81 8.83 20.22
N SER A 88 -13.15 8.64 20.23
CA SER A 88 -13.79 7.88 21.28
C SER A 88 -13.47 6.39 21.21
N MET A 89 -13.06 5.81 22.33
CA MET A 89 -12.81 4.38 22.47
C MET A 89 -14.05 3.55 22.78
N ASP A 90 -15.20 4.18 23.13
CA ASP A 90 -16.38 3.50 23.66
C ASP A 90 -16.91 2.34 22.81
N ASN A 91 -16.87 2.49 21.48
CA ASN A 91 -17.40 1.49 20.57
C ASN A 91 -16.32 0.91 19.65
N LEU A 92 -15.10 1.40 19.76
CA LEU A 92 -14.03 1.05 18.82
C LEU A 92 -13.60 -0.41 19.00
N LYS A 93 -13.88 -1.21 17.98
CA LYS A 93 -13.50 -2.63 17.91
C LYS A 93 -12.10 -2.80 17.34
N LYS A 94 -11.76 -1.98 16.30
CA LYS A 94 -10.44 -2.03 15.66
C LYS A 94 -10.06 -0.70 15.02
N TYR A 95 -8.83 -0.31 15.25
CA TYR A 95 -8.09 0.69 14.48
C TYR A 95 -7.14 -0.05 13.53
N ILE A 96 -7.43 -0.02 12.24
CA ILE A 96 -6.67 -0.71 11.21
C ILE A 96 -5.78 0.30 10.50
N VAL A 97 -4.47 0.16 10.64
CA VAL A 97 -3.51 1.10 10.06
C VAL A 97 -2.70 0.44 8.95
N LEU A 98 -2.58 1.15 7.82
CA LEU A 98 -1.71 0.75 6.73
C LEU A 98 -0.27 1.17 7.04
N SER A 99 0.53 0.22 7.47
CA SER A 99 1.98 0.34 7.58
C SER A 99 2.66 -0.11 6.27
N ALA A 100 3.84 -0.69 6.33
CA ALA A 100 4.56 -1.24 5.18
C ALA A 100 5.59 -2.25 5.65
N GLY A 101 5.96 -3.23 4.83
CA GLY A 101 7.12 -4.07 5.08
C GLY A 101 8.44 -3.31 5.16
N ALA A 102 8.45 -2.04 4.77
CA ALA A 102 9.59 -1.13 4.92
C ALA A 102 10.02 -0.84 6.37
N VAL A 103 9.22 -1.25 7.37
CA VAL A 103 9.56 -1.09 8.81
C VAL A 103 10.64 -2.05 9.27
N TYR A 104 10.89 -3.14 8.56
CA TYR A 104 11.90 -4.11 8.93
C TYR A 104 13.30 -3.57 8.71
N LYS A 105 14.19 -3.86 9.66
CA LYS A 105 15.59 -3.46 9.64
C LYS A 105 16.33 -4.08 8.46
N ASP A 106 16.02 -5.32 8.15
CA ASP A 106 16.63 -6.05 7.05
C ASP A 106 15.69 -6.17 5.86
N SER A 107 16.26 -6.19 4.67
CA SER A 107 15.60 -6.61 3.43
C SER A 107 16.09 -8.02 3.11
N GLY A 108 15.19 -8.86 2.56
CA GLY A 108 15.58 -10.25 2.28
C GLY A 108 14.39 -11.13 1.99
N ARG A 109 14.55 -12.40 2.30
CA ARG A 109 13.54 -13.45 2.05
C ARG A 109 12.92 -13.94 3.34
N ASN A 110 11.65 -14.29 3.28
CA ASN A 110 10.90 -14.92 4.36
C ASN A 110 10.88 -14.09 5.67
N ILE A 111 10.69 -12.77 5.54
CA ILE A 111 10.62 -11.84 6.67
C ILE A 111 9.28 -12.02 7.38
N LYS A 112 9.31 -12.34 8.67
CA LYS A 112 8.15 -12.57 9.52
C LYS A 112 7.81 -11.33 10.35
N GLU A 113 6.62 -11.31 10.95
CA GLU A 113 6.14 -10.17 11.75
C GLU A 113 6.98 -9.90 13.00
N GLU A 114 7.62 -10.91 13.56
CA GLU A 114 8.52 -10.81 14.73
C GLU A 114 9.95 -10.35 14.39
N ASN A 115 10.32 -10.28 13.10
CA ASN A 115 11.64 -9.79 12.70
C ASN A 115 11.86 -8.35 13.20
N GLU A 116 13.12 -8.04 13.50
CA GLU A 116 13.55 -6.73 14.03
C GLU A 116 13.12 -5.60 13.09
N LYS A 117 12.49 -4.57 13.67
CA LYS A 117 12.14 -3.33 12.97
C LYS A 117 13.19 -2.27 13.26
N GLY A 118 13.57 -1.50 12.25
CA GLY A 118 14.60 -0.48 12.45
C GLY A 118 14.95 0.31 11.21
N GLU A 119 16.03 1.05 11.31
CA GLU A 119 16.59 1.77 10.18
C GLU A 119 17.05 0.78 9.11
N ASN A 120 16.68 1.07 7.86
CA ASN A 120 17.02 0.28 6.68
C ASN A 120 17.43 1.24 5.57
N GLU A 121 18.62 1.08 5.03
CA GLU A 121 19.19 1.96 3.99
C GLU A 121 18.31 2.07 2.73
N ASN A 122 17.57 0.99 2.41
CA ASN A 122 16.71 0.94 1.23
C ASN A 122 15.46 1.82 1.40
N TRP A 123 14.96 1.96 2.63
CA TRP A 123 13.70 2.64 2.92
C TRP A 123 13.89 4.01 3.59
N GLY A 124 15.04 4.22 4.26
CA GLY A 124 15.41 5.46 4.93
C GLY A 124 14.32 5.98 5.86
N LYS A 125 14.12 7.30 5.87
CA LYS A 125 13.13 7.95 6.74
C LYS A 125 11.71 7.41 6.59
N TYR A 126 11.33 6.91 5.41
CA TYR A 126 9.99 6.36 5.22
C TYR A 126 9.74 5.13 6.11
N GLY A 127 10.66 4.16 6.09
CA GLY A 127 10.57 2.95 6.93
C GLY A 127 10.62 3.30 8.42
N LEU A 128 11.54 4.20 8.80
CA LEU A 128 11.71 4.63 10.19
C LEU A 128 10.45 5.34 10.72
N ASN A 129 9.88 6.28 9.97
CA ASN A 129 8.66 6.98 10.37
C ASN A 129 7.49 6.01 10.56
N LYS A 130 7.32 5.03 9.65
CA LYS A 130 6.29 3.99 9.78
C LYS A 130 6.51 3.13 11.03
N LYS A 131 7.77 2.77 11.33
CA LYS A 131 8.12 2.05 12.57
C LYS A 131 7.75 2.85 13.82
N GLU A 132 8.10 4.13 13.88
CA GLU A 132 7.78 5.00 15.02
C GLU A 132 6.26 5.15 15.21
N ALA A 133 5.50 5.21 14.11
CA ALA A 133 4.04 5.18 14.17
C ALA A 133 3.51 3.86 14.73
N GLU A 134 4.05 2.70 14.29
CA GLU A 134 3.69 1.40 14.84
C GLU A 134 4.03 1.30 16.33
N ASP A 135 5.21 1.74 16.75
CA ASP A 135 5.63 1.68 18.15
C ASP A 135 4.71 2.53 19.05
N PHE A 136 4.27 3.69 18.57
CA PHE A 136 3.28 4.51 19.27
C PHE A 136 1.93 3.78 19.41
N ILE A 137 1.43 3.16 18.33
CA ILE A 137 0.19 2.38 18.31
C ILE A 137 0.27 1.19 19.29
N ILE A 138 1.37 0.44 19.26
CA ILE A 138 1.58 -0.75 20.09
C ILE A 138 1.56 -0.39 21.59
N ASN A 139 2.11 0.77 21.95
CA ASN A 139 2.15 1.26 23.33
C ASN A 139 0.86 1.99 23.76
N SER A 140 -0.07 2.21 22.85
CA SER A 140 -1.37 2.81 23.18
C SER A 140 -2.40 1.74 23.63
N PRO A 141 -3.50 2.13 24.30
CA PRO A 141 -4.56 1.20 24.70
C PRO A 141 -5.49 0.80 23.54
N ILE A 142 -5.30 1.36 22.32
CA ILE A 142 -6.22 1.16 21.19
C ILE A 142 -6.23 -0.29 20.71
N PRO A 143 -7.40 -0.85 20.34
CA PRO A 143 -7.49 -2.19 19.74
C PRO A 143 -7.02 -2.14 18.27
N TYR A 144 -5.72 -2.25 18.03
CA TYR A 144 -5.12 -2.06 16.71
C TYR A 144 -5.01 -3.33 15.87
N ILE A 145 -4.94 -3.13 14.55
CA ILE A 145 -4.40 -4.07 13.56
C ILE A 145 -3.45 -3.30 12.64
N ILE A 146 -2.20 -3.76 12.54
CA ILE A 146 -1.17 -3.18 11.68
C ILE A 146 -1.02 -4.04 10.44
N ILE A 147 -1.12 -3.43 9.26
CA ILE A 147 -0.98 -4.09 7.96
C ILE A 147 0.33 -3.69 7.31
N ARG A 148 1.19 -4.66 7.03
CA ARG A 148 2.51 -4.47 6.41
C ARG A 148 2.54 -5.08 5.01
N PRO A 149 2.11 -4.36 3.97
CA PRO A 149 2.17 -4.86 2.60
C PRO A 149 3.57 -4.75 2.01
N THR A 150 3.79 -5.53 0.93
CA THR A 150 4.89 -5.36 -0.02
C THR A 150 4.52 -4.30 -1.08
N TYR A 151 4.93 -4.49 -2.34
CA TYR A 151 4.57 -3.60 -3.44
C TYR A 151 3.09 -3.78 -3.81
N ILE A 152 2.29 -2.74 -3.57
CA ILE A 152 0.88 -2.70 -3.96
C ILE A 152 0.81 -2.17 -5.39
N TYR A 153 0.03 -2.84 -6.25
CA TYR A 153 -0.22 -2.44 -7.62
C TYR A 153 -1.71 -2.55 -7.96
N GLY A 154 -2.11 -1.94 -9.05
CA GLY A 154 -3.49 -2.01 -9.51
C GLY A 154 -4.02 -0.69 -10.06
N GLU A 155 -5.32 -0.68 -10.32
CA GLU A 155 -6.03 0.47 -10.88
C GLU A 155 -5.91 1.67 -9.95
N ASN A 156 -5.72 2.84 -10.55
CA ASN A 156 -5.59 4.11 -9.84
C ASN A 156 -4.38 4.18 -8.90
N ASN A 157 -3.32 3.37 -9.14
CA ASN A 157 -2.09 3.47 -8.38
C ASN A 157 -1.50 4.88 -8.53
N ASN A 158 -1.18 5.50 -7.40
CA ASN A 158 -0.61 6.85 -7.36
C ASN A 158 0.93 6.87 -7.43
N LEU A 159 1.56 5.73 -7.68
CA LEU A 159 2.99 5.59 -7.87
C LEU A 159 3.30 5.13 -9.29
N TYR A 160 4.29 5.78 -9.93
CA TYR A 160 4.75 5.44 -11.28
C TYR A 160 5.61 4.16 -11.23
N ARG A 161 4.96 3.01 -11.22
CA ARG A 161 5.55 1.67 -11.10
C ARG A 161 5.22 0.80 -12.30
N GLU A 162 4.13 0.04 -12.26
CA GLU A 162 3.68 -0.78 -13.38
C GLU A 162 3.35 0.06 -14.63
N TYR A 163 2.84 1.26 -14.44
CA TYR A 163 2.55 2.19 -15.55
C TYR A 163 3.80 2.60 -16.33
N TYR A 164 4.97 2.65 -15.67
CA TYR A 164 6.24 2.86 -16.34
C TYR A 164 6.53 1.80 -17.40
N PHE A 165 6.29 0.52 -17.07
CA PHE A 165 6.48 -0.57 -18.02
C PHE A 165 5.45 -0.52 -19.15
N PHE A 166 4.19 -0.26 -18.83
CA PHE A 166 3.14 -0.13 -19.85
C PHE A 166 3.47 0.97 -20.86
N GLU A 167 3.86 2.15 -20.38
CA GLU A 167 4.23 3.27 -21.26
C GLU A 167 5.43 2.96 -22.14
N LYS A 168 6.51 2.40 -21.55
CA LYS A 168 7.72 2.04 -22.28
C LYS A 168 7.45 1.01 -23.38
N ILE A 169 6.67 -0.01 -23.06
CA ILE A 169 6.32 -1.08 -24.02
C ILE A 169 5.38 -0.54 -25.12
N GLU A 170 4.34 0.23 -24.76
CA GLU A 170 3.45 0.86 -25.76
C GLU A 170 4.23 1.69 -26.78
N LYS A 171 5.23 2.44 -26.33
CA LYS A 171 6.08 3.33 -27.15
C LYS A 171 7.24 2.63 -27.84
N ASN A 172 7.45 1.32 -27.64
CA ASN A 172 8.63 0.57 -28.07
C ASN A 172 9.95 1.20 -27.57
N GLU A 173 9.96 1.71 -26.36
CA GLU A 173 11.14 2.30 -25.73
C GLU A 173 11.92 1.26 -24.92
N LYS A 174 13.24 1.47 -24.81
CA LYS A 174 14.11 0.60 -24.01
C LYS A 174 13.75 0.71 -22.51
N ILE A 175 13.70 -0.44 -21.84
CA ILE A 175 13.49 -0.54 -20.39
C ILE A 175 14.84 -0.85 -19.75
N PRO A 176 15.49 0.10 -19.05
CA PRO A 176 16.70 -0.18 -18.31
C PRO A 176 16.35 -1.02 -17.08
N VAL A 177 17.02 -2.16 -16.94
CA VAL A 177 16.85 -3.11 -15.84
C VAL A 177 18.17 -3.30 -15.11
N PRO A 178 18.22 -3.24 -13.78
CA PRO A 178 19.44 -3.48 -13.02
C PRO A 178 19.98 -4.89 -13.28
N LYS A 179 21.25 -4.98 -13.74
CA LYS A 179 21.97 -6.23 -13.90
C LYS A 179 22.73 -6.57 -12.61
N GLY A 180 22.86 -7.83 -12.29
CA GLY A 180 23.62 -8.31 -11.13
C GLY A 180 22.86 -9.40 -10.40
N LYS A 181 22.65 -9.25 -9.09
CA LYS A 181 21.93 -10.23 -8.28
C LYS A 181 20.51 -10.42 -8.82
N GLN A 182 20.17 -11.67 -9.12
CA GLN A 182 18.78 -12.03 -9.41
C GLN A 182 17.96 -11.90 -8.13
N VAL A 183 17.09 -10.93 -8.09
CA VAL A 183 16.22 -10.65 -6.95
C VAL A 183 14.82 -11.17 -7.23
N SER A 184 14.11 -11.53 -6.17
CA SER A 184 12.70 -11.89 -6.22
C SER A 184 11.90 -10.99 -5.30
N ASN A 185 10.73 -10.60 -5.75
CA ASN A 185 9.85 -9.70 -5.04
C ASN A 185 8.43 -10.25 -4.98
N GLN A 186 7.66 -9.76 -4.07
CA GLN A 186 6.24 -10.05 -3.97
C GLN A 186 5.44 -8.77 -4.22
N PHE A 187 4.29 -8.97 -4.83
CA PHE A 187 3.36 -7.90 -5.16
C PHE A 187 1.98 -8.24 -4.62
N ILE A 188 1.21 -7.24 -4.24
CA ILE A 188 -0.18 -7.44 -3.89
C ILE A 188 -1.08 -6.60 -4.78
N TYR A 189 -2.02 -7.26 -5.44
CA TYR A 189 -3.05 -6.59 -6.21
C TYR A 189 -4.01 -5.82 -5.29
N ILE A 190 -4.37 -4.61 -5.65
CA ILE A 190 -5.28 -3.75 -4.85
C ILE A 190 -6.59 -4.44 -4.50
N GLY A 191 -7.16 -5.23 -5.43
CA GLY A 191 -8.37 -5.99 -5.20
C GLY A 191 -8.25 -7.03 -4.09
N ASP A 192 -7.09 -7.68 -3.94
CA ASP A 192 -6.84 -8.61 -2.85
C ASP A 192 -6.57 -7.89 -1.53
N LEU A 193 -5.81 -6.79 -1.56
CA LEU A 193 -5.56 -5.99 -0.37
C LEU A 193 -6.87 -5.54 0.29
N VAL A 194 -7.84 -5.04 -0.48
CA VAL A 194 -9.12 -4.60 0.10
C VAL A 194 -9.96 -5.76 0.63
N LYS A 195 -9.83 -6.98 0.10
CA LYS A 195 -10.46 -8.18 0.67
C LYS A 195 -9.82 -8.58 2.01
N VAL A 196 -8.48 -8.47 2.13
CA VAL A 196 -7.79 -8.65 3.42
C VAL A 196 -8.33 -7.63 4.42
N LEU A 197 -8.36 -6.35 4.07
CA LEU A 197 -8.85 -5.28 4.93
C LEU A 197 -10.32 -5.51 5.36
N GLU A 198 -11.19 -5.97 4.47
CA GLU A 198 -12.57 -6.34 4.80
C GLU A 198 -12.62 -7.54 5.75
N SER A 199 -11.80 -8.58 5.54
CA SER A 199 -11.80 -9.79 6.36
C SER A 199 -11.44 -9.52 7.82
N ILE A 200 -10.63 -8.48 8.09
CA ILE A 200 -10.24 -8.05 9.43
C ILE A 200 -11.45 -7.70 10.33
N MET A 201 -12.52 -7.16 9.76
CA MET A 201 -13.73 -6.82 10.54
C MET A 201 -14.43 -8.05 11.14
N LYS A 202 -14.25 -9.21 10.54
CA LYS A 202 -14.88 -10.48 10.97
C LYS A 202 -13.92 -11.32 11.83
N ASN A 203 -12.64 -11.02 11.80
CA ASN A 203 -11.61 -11.73 12.53
C ASN A 203 -11.65 -11.36 14.02
N PRO A 204 -11.50 -12.30 14.98
CA PRO A 204 -11.54 -11.99 16.41
C PRO A 204 -10.26 -11.32 16.95
N HIS A 205 -9.13 -11.49 16.26
CA HIS A 205 -7.84 -11.00 16.74
C HIS A 205 -7.76 -9.48 16.77
N VAL A 206 -7.13 -8.96 17.80
CA VAL A 206 -6.80 -7.55 18.01
C VAL A 206 -5.38 -7.44 18.55
N ARG A 207 -4.77 -6.26 18.44
CA ARG A 207 -3.39 -5.95 18.83
C ARG A 207 -2.36 -6.80 18.08
N GLU A 208 -2.60 -6.97 16.78
CA GLU A 208 -1.80 -7.79 15.89
C GLU A 208 -1.21 -6.98 14.74
N ALA A 209 -0.07 -7.46 14.24
CA ALA A 209 0.49 -7.01 12.96
C ALA A 209 0.49 -8.18 11.97
N TYR A 210 0.22 -7.89 10.70
CA TYR A 210 0.20 -8.87 9.62
C TYR A 210 1.02 -8.41 8.43
N ASN A 211 1.90 -9.25 7.96
CA ASN A 211 2.45 -9.18 6.63
C ASN A 211 1.36 -9.50 5.60
N VAL A 212 1.26 -8.69 4.56
CA VAL A 212 0.17 -8.83 3.57
C VAL A 212 0.73 -8.72 2.17
N THR A 213 0.78 -9.85 1.46
CA THR A 213 1.26 -9.92 0.09
C THR A 213 0.72 -11.18 -0.61
N ASN A 214 0.79 -11.23 -1.94
CA ASN A 214 0.65 -12.50 -2.65
C ASN A 214 1.95 -13.30 -2.47
N PRO A 215 1.89 -14.61 -2.19
CA PRO A 215 3.09 -15.44 -1.97
C PRO A 215 3.92 -15.68 -3.24
N GLN A 216 3.41 -15.35 -4.43
CA GLN A 216 4.12 -15.52 -5.70
C GLN A 216 5.42 -14.69 -5.70
N LEU A 217 6.55 -15.34 -5.97
CA LEU A 217 7.84 -14.69 -6.15
C LEU A 217 8.01 -14.27 -7.61
N ILE A 218 8.35 -13.00 -7.83
CA ILE A 218 8.41 -12.37 -9.15
C ILE A 218 9.80 -11.77 -9.35
N SER A 219 10.47 -12.11 -10.44
CA SER A 219 11.65 -11.40 -10.92
C SER A 219 11.27 -10.13 -11.70
N TRP A 220 12.23 -9.26 -11.98
CA TRP A 220 11.97 -8.10 -12.83
C TRP A 220 11.62 -8.50 -14.26
N ASP A 221 12.27 -9.54 -14.76
CA ASP A 221 12.00 -10.06 -16.11
C ASP A 221 10.58 -10.63 -16.19
N ASP A 222 10.13 -11.43 -15.18
CA ASP A 222 8.75 -11.94 -15.13
C ASP A 222 7.73 -10.79 -15.17
N LEU A 223 7.96 -9.73 -14.39
CA LEU A 223 7.08 -8.56 -14.37
C LEU A 223 7.01 -7.88 -15.73
N ILE A 224 8.16 -7.65 -16.36
CA ILE A 224 8.27 -6.90 -17.64
C ILE A 224 7.69 -7.73 -18.79
N TYR A 225 8.06 -9.01 -18.88
CA TYR A 225 7.52 -9.90 -19.92
C TYR A 225 6.02 -10.12 -19.77
N THR A 226 5.52 -10.24 -18.53
CA THR A 226 4.06 -10.28 -18.28
C THR A 226 3.35 -9.02 -18.81
N CYS A 227 3.94 -7.83 -18.58
CA CYS A 227 3.41 -6.59 -19.16
C CYS A 227 3.42 -6.63 -20.70
N GLY A 228 4.49 -7.14 -21.31
CA GLY A 228 4.61 -7.32 -22.76
C GLY A 228 3.53 -8.23 -23.34
N GLU A 229 3.32 -9.40 -22.72
CA GLU A 229 2.27 -10.34 -23.12
C GLU A 229 0.87 -9.71 -23.09
N ILE A 230 0.56 -8.94 -22.04
CA ILE A 230 -0.73 -8.26 -21.89
C ILE A 230 -0.95 -7.20 -22.97
N ILE A 231 0.10 -6.47 -23.34
CA ILE A 231 0.06 -5.41 -24.37
C ILE A 231 0.10 -6.00 -25.77
N GLY A 232 0.62 -7.24 -25.91
CA GLY A 232 0.87 -7.89 -27.21
C GLY A 232 2.11 -7.35 -27.93
N LYS A 233 3.14 -6.91 -27.16
CA LYS A 233 4.40 -6.40 -27.69
C LYS A 233 5.58 -6.98 -26.90
N GLU A 234 6.67 -7.29 -27.62
CA GLU A 234 7.92 -7.73 -27.00
C GLU A 234 8.63 -6.54 -26.32
N PRO A 235 8.95 -6.64 -25.00
CA PRO A 235 9.68 -5.59 -24.30
C PRO A 235 11.13 -5.48 -24.78
N ILE A 236 11.63 -4.24 -24.93
CA ILE A 236 13.04 -4.00 -25.28
C ILE A 236 13.82 -3.76 -23.98
N ILE A 237 14.42 -4.82 -23.42
CA ILE A 237 15.17 -4.73 -22.15
C ILE A 237 16.62 -4.31 -22.44
N LYS A 238 17.14 -3.37 -21.63
CA LYS A 238 18.53 -2.95 -21.57
C LYS A 238 19.07 -3.15 -20.16
N TYR A 239 19.88 -4.17 -19.95
CA TYR A 239 20.50 -4.39 -18.65
C TYR A 239 21.56 -3.33 -18.34
N VAL A 240 21.47 -2.73 -17.14
CA VAL A 240 22.40 -1.74 -16.61
C VAL A 240 23.29 -2.40 -15.57
N ASP A 241 24.57 -2.46 -15.85
CA ASP A 241 25.57 -3.05 -14.95
C ASP A 241 25.84 -2.10 -13.78
N MET A 242 25.35 -2.48 -12.60
CA MET A 242 25.41 -1.64 -11.39
C MET A 242 26.84 -1.41 -10.89
N GLU A 243 27.79 -2.26 -11.25
CA GLU A 243 29.22 -2.07 -10.90
C GLU A 243 29.90 -1.00 -11.76
N LYS A 244 29.28 -0.65 -12.89
CA LYS A 244 29.83 0.33 -13.86
C LYS A 244 29.16 1.71 -13.80
N VAL A 245 28.19 1.89 -12.91
CA VAL A 245 27.46 3.16 -12.78
C VAL A 245 27.52 3.69 -11.35
N GLU A 246 27.68 5.00 -11.20
CA GLU A 246 27.79 5.67 -9.89
C GLU A 246 26.42 6.06 -9.29
N PHE A 247 25.33 5.72 -9.94
CA PHE A 247 23.99 6.11 -9.51
C PHE A 247 23.14 4.89 -9.12
N ARG A 248 22.22 5.09 -8.17
CA ARG A 248 21.35 4.04 -7.68
C ARG A 248 20.26 3.71 -8.71
N GLU A 249 19.80 2.46 -8.70
CA GLU A 249 18.74 1.94 -9.58
C GLU A 249 17.48 2.81 -9.58
N ARG A 250 17.11 3.39 -8.43
CA ARG A 250 15.93 4.26 -8.29
C ARG A 250 15.97 5.54 -9.13
N THR A 251 17.08 5.83 -9.76
CA THR A 251 17.20 6.98 -10.69
C THR A 251 16.75 6.64 -12.12
N TYR A 252 16.53 5.36 -12.43
CA TYR A 252 16.12 4.91 -13.77
C TYR A 252 15.12 3.75 -13.74
N PHE A 253 14.93 3.08 -12.60
CA PHE A 253 14.06 1.93 -12.45
C PHE A 253 13.03 2.16 -11.32
N PRO A 254 11.75 1.75 -11.49
CA PRO A 254 10.70 2.09 -10.54
C PRO A 254 10.76 1.35 -9.21
N PHE A 255 11.64 0.36 -9.06
CA PHE A 255 11.79 -0.47 -7.87
C PHE A 255 13.25 -0.48 -7.34
N ARG A 256 13.43 -0.99 -6.13
CA ARG A 256 14.76 -1.28 -5.57
C ARG A 256 15.21 -2.67 -5.98
N ASN A 257 16.47 -2.81 -6.39
CA ASN A 257 17.02 -4.10 -6.78
C ASN A 257 17.48 -4.95 -5.58
N ILE A 258 16.54 -5.31 -4.74
CA ILE A 258 16.72 -6.12 -3.52
C ILE A 258 15.70 -7.24 -3.45
N ASP A 259 16.00 -8.33 -2.75
CA ASP A 259 14.97 -9.27 -2.32
C ASP A 259 14.06 -8.58 -1.29
N PHE A 260 12.74 -8.71 -1.46
CA PHE A 260 11.78 -8.16 -0.53
C PHE A 260 10.55 -9.07 -0.43
N ASN A 261 10.69 -10.11 0.40
CA ASN A 261 9.71 -11.18 0.52
C ASN A 261 9.27 -11.33 1.96
N LEU A 262 7.98 -11.22 2.20
CA LEU A 262 7.36 -11.35 3.52
C LEU A 262 6.70 -12.71 3.67
N ASP A 263 6.85 -13.32 4.84
CA ASP A 263 6.08 -14.49 5.25
C ASP A 263 4.65 -14.05 5.62
N ILE A 264 3.65 -14.80 5.16
CA ILE A 264 2.23 -14.54 5.44
C ILE A 264 1.57 -15.66 6.26
N ASN A 265 2.33 -16.56 6.85
CA ASN A 265 1.77 -17.70 7.59
C ASN A 265 0.85 -17.26 8.72
N LYS A 266 1.18 -16.20 9.44
CA LYS A 266 0.34 -15.65 10.50
C LYS A 266 -1.03 -15.18 9.99
N LEU A 267 -1.08 -14.57 8.80
CA LEU A 267 -2.32 -14.16 8.15
C LEU A 267 -3.19 -15.39 7.84
N ILE A 268 -2.56 -16.49 7.38
CA ILE A 268 -3.23 -17.77 7.07
C ILE A 268 -3.74 -18.43 8.36
N GLU A 269 -2.90 -18.57 9.37
CA GLU A 269 -3.22 -19.20 10.66
C GLU A 269 -4.37 -18.49 11.39
N HIS A 270 -4.44 -17.18 11.26
CA HIS A 270 -5.52 -16.38 11.85
C HIS A 270 -6.79 -16.32 10.98
N GLY A 271 -6.84 -17.06 9.86
CA GLY A 271 -8.04 -17.20 9.02
C GLY A 271 -8.46 -15.92 8.28
N LEU A 272 -7.51 -15.04 7.99
CA LEU A 272 -7.75 -13.87 7.16
C LEU A 272 -7.80 -14.24 5.67
N TYR A 273 -8.32 -13.35 4.83
CA TYR A 273 -8.31 -13.56 3.39
C TYR A 273 -6.88 -13.70 2.87
N ILE A 274 -6.62 -14.75 2.09
CA ILE A 274 -5.30 -15.01 1.50
C ILE A 274 -5.27 -14.40 0.09
N PRO A 275 -4.35 -13.44 -0.20
CA PRO A 275 -4.16 -12.90 -1.54
C PRO A 275 -3.83 -14.00 -2.55
N ASN A 276 -4.61 -14.10 -3.63
CA ASN A 276 -4.50 -15.19 -4.60
C ASN A 276 -4.63 -14.76 -6.07
N VAL A 277 -4.83 -13.47 -6.34
CA VAL A 277 -4.82 -12.96 -7.72
C VAL A 277 -3.41 -13.05 -8.27
N LEU A 278 -3.22 -13.83 -9.33
CA LEU A 278 -1.93 -13.98 -9.98
C LEU A 278 -1.49 -12.67 -10.65
N LEU A 279 -0.18 -12.47 -10.78
CA LEU A 279 0.40 -11.24 -11.33
C LEU A 279 -0.24 -10.86 -12.69
N LYS A 280 -0.34 -11.80 -13.60
CA LYS A 280 -0.91 -11.58 -14.93
C LYS A 280 -2.37 -11.13 -14.90
N GLU A 281 -3.18 -11.69 -14.01
CA GLU A 281 -4.59 -11.32 -13.85
C GLU A 281 -4.72 -9.89 -13.33
N GLY A 282 -3.99 -9.55 -12.27
CA GLY A 282 -4.00 -8.22 -11.70
C GLY A 282 -3.43 -7.16 -12.65
N LEU A 283 -2.33 -7.46 -13.35
CA LEU A 283 -1.77 -6.54 -14.35
C LEU A 283 -2.70 -6.37 -15.57
N THR A 284 -3.46 -7.40 -15.96
CA THR A 284 -4.45 -7.28 -17.06
C THR A 284 -5.55 -6.28 -16.67
N ALA A 285 -6.10 -6.38 -15.46
CA ALA A 285 -7.08 -5.43 -14.96
C ALA A 285 -6.49 -4.00 -14.87
N THR A 286 -5.27 -3.89 -14.34
CA THR A 286 -4.52 -2.64 -14.22
C THR A 286 -4.27 -2.00 -15.58
N TYR A 287 -3.82 -2.77 -16.58
CA TYR A 287 -3.57 -2.27 -17.93
C TYR A 287 -4.86 -1.81 -18.64
N LYS A 288 -5.95 -2.55 -18.46
CA LYS A 288 -7.26 -2.13 -18.98
C LYS A 288 -7.66 -0.76 -18.44
N TRP A 289 -7.49 -0.54 -17.13
CA TRP A 289 -7.73 0.75 -16.51
C TRP A 289 -6.77 1.82 -17.02
N PHE A 290 -5.46 1.53 -17.09
CA PHE A 290 -4.42 2.42 -17.59
C PHE A 290 -4.72 2.88 -19.04
N SER A 291 -5.06 1.95 -19.93
CA SER A 291 -5.36 2.25 -21.34
C SER A 291 -6.58 3.16 -21.49
N ALA A 292 -7.61 3.00 -20.64
CA ALA A 292 -8.81 3.80 -20.65
C ALA A 292 -8.60 5.22 -20.08
N ASN A 293 -7.76 5.35 -19.04
CA ASN A 293 -7.62 6.61 -18.29
C ASN A 293 -6.36 7.41 -18.67
N LYS A 294 -5.34 6.78 -19.26
CA LYS A 294 -4.07 7.40 -19.69
C LYS A 294 -3.51 8.40 -18.64
N PRO A 295 -3.28 7.95 -17.38
CA PRO A 295 -2.83 8.84 -16.31
C PRO A 295 -1.46 9.42 -16.64
N LYS A 296 -1.32 10.75 -16.53
CA LYS A 296 -0.02 11.42 -16.66
C LYS A 296 0.75 11.28 -15.36
N MET A 297 1.75 10.44 -15.34
CA MET A 297 2.56 10.18 -14.16
C MET A 297 4.05 10.26 -14.46
N HIS A 298 4.82 10.58 -13.43
CA HIS A 298 6.28 10.52 -13.47
C HIS A 298 6.82 10.29 -12.07
N ASP A 299 7.97 9.67 -11.94
CA ASP A 299 8.70 9.58 -10.69
C ASP A 299 9.87 10.59 -10.71
N ARG A 300 9.82 11.58 -9.81
CA ARG A 300 10.86 12.62 -9.69
C ARG A 300 12.28 12.07 -9.44
N LYS A 301 12.38 10.84 -8.94
CA LYS A 301 13.65 10.15 -8.72
C LYS A 301 14.24 9.58 -10.02
N MET A 302 13.39 9.32 -11.01
CA MET A 302 13.78 8.70 -12.29
C MET A 302 14.18 9.78 -13.30
N ASN A 303 15.38 10.35 -13.12
CA ASN A 303 15.89 11.48 -13.91
C ASN A 303 17.18 11.16 -14.68
N LYS A 304 17.63 9.89 -14.72
CA LYS A 304 18.87 9.43 -15.36
C LYS A 304 18.66 8.60 -16.63
N VAL A 305 17.44 8.56 -17.17
CA VAL A 305 17.09 7.78 -18.37
C VAL A 305 16.47 8.66 -19.42
#